data_3903e92afd24ad7b67cea1cf0ee3a08f
#
_entry.id   3903e92afd24ad7b67cea1cf0ee3a08f
#
_cell.length_a   1.000
_cell.length_b   1.000
_cell.length_c   1.000
_cell.angle_alpha   90.00
_cell.angle_beta   90.00
_cell.angle_gamma   90.00
#
_symmetry.space_group_name_H-M   'P 1'
#
loop_
_entity.id
_entity.type
_entity.pdbx_description
1 polymer ?
#
loop_
_entity_poly.entity_id
_entity_poly.type
_entity_poly.pdbx_seq_one_letter_code
_entity_poly.pdbx_strand_id
1 'polypeptide(L)'
;MKIPCAIIPILLLLSTSHPILAQNDATTAPEDSNTETIVAIRHGEKPAEGLGNLNCKGLNRALALPEVLLSKYGKPSFIFAPNPEERVDGGDYNYIRPLVTIAPTAIRCELPINTEFGYTQIDDLAIELRKADYQHALIFIAWEHSELDKFAKQMVASYGGNPSLVPFWSEKDYDTIFVFRIRRIDGRNTLAFSIDHEGLSDVIDPCRDKNDRTQQVSGAR
;
A
#
# COMPACT_ATOMS: atom_id res chain seq x y z
N MET A 1 -32.83 55.55 64.44
CA MET A 1 -32.21 54.24 64.16
C MET A 1 -31.78 54.27 62.67
N LYS A 2 -30.49 54.48 62.39
CA LYS A 2 -29.94 54.62 61.01
C LYS A 2 -29.38 53.28 60.58
N ILE A 3 -29.87 52.74 59.44
CA ILE A 3 -29.37 51.51 58.82
C ILE A 3 -28.29 51.89 57.80
N PRO A 4 -27.09 51.34 57.86
CA PRO A 4 -26.07 51.63 56.82
C PRO A 4 -26.33 50.81 55.57
N CYS A 5 -26.25 51.51 54.44
CA CYS A 5 -26.31 50.97 53.09
C CYS A 5 -24.96 50.29 52.76
N ALA A 6 -24.95 48.99 52.54
CA ALA A 6 -23.79 48.22 52.12
C ALA A 6 -23.65 48.27 50.60
N ILE A 7 -22.55 48.79 50.09
CA ILE A 7 -22.17 48.84 48.68
C ILE A 7 -21.45 47.50 48.36
N ILE A 8 -22.05 46.69 47.49
CA ILE A 8 -21.45 45.47 46.95
C ILE A 8 -20.69 45.83 45.66
N PRO A 9 -19.39 45.57 45.55
CA PRO A 9 -18.69 45.77 44.28
C PRO A 9 -19.03 44.65 43.30
N ILE A 10 -19.52 45.02 42.11
CA ILE A 10 -19.73 44.15 40.98
C ILE A 10 -18.36 43.81 40.36
N LEU A 11 -17.93 42.57 40.52
CA LEU A 11 -16.73 42.04 39.87
C LEU A 11 -17.04 41.72 38.39
N LEU A 12 -16.51 42.50 37.49
CA LEU A 12 -16.65 42.32 36.04
C LEU A 12 -15.70 41.23 35.59
N LEU A 13 -16.23 40.00 35.34
CA LEU A 13 -15.48 38.90 34.76
C LEU A 13 -15.33 39.16 33.24
N LEU A 14 -14.13 39.55 32.80
CA LEU A 14 -13.71 39.58 31.42
C LEU A 14 -13.51 38.18 30.91
N SER A 15 -14.45 37.64 30.16
CA SER A 15 -14.32 36.38 29.42
C SER A 15 -13.40 36.60 28.22
N THR A 16 -12.16 36.12 28.30
CA THR A 16 -11.29 36.06 27.13
C THR A 16 -11.67 34.83 26.28
N SER A 17 -12.42 35.06 25.23
CA SER A 17 -12.67 34.04 24.21
C SER A 17 -11.40 33.83 23.39
N HIS A 18 -10.74 32.68 23.61
CA HIS A 18 -9.67 32.19 22.73
C HIS A 18 -10.31 31.63 21.46
N PRO A 19 -9.81 31.99 20.26
CA PRO A 19 -10.25 31.30 19.04
C PRO A 19 -9.75 29.87 19.08
N ILE A 20 -10.67 28.91 19.09
CA ILE A 20 -10.38 27.50 18.83
C ILE A 20 -9.97 27.43 17.36
N LEU A 21 -8.67 27.24 17.10
CA LEU A 21 -8.20 26.83 15.78
C LEU A 21 -8.83 25.46 15.49
N ALA A 22 -9.76 25.43 14.55
CA ALA A 22 -10.28 24.21 13.99
C ALA A 22 -9.10 23.47 13.33
N GLN A 23 -8.61 22.43 13.99
CA GLN A 23 -7.79 21.42 13.34
C GLN A 23 -8.66 20.77 12.28
N ASN A 24 -8.29 20.95 11.03
CA ASN A 24 -8.79 20.12 9.94
C ASN A 24 -8.23 18.72 10.16
N ASP A 25 -8.89 17.92 10.97
CA ASP A 25 -8.77 16.49 10.90
C ASP A 25 -9.25 16.10 9.50
N ALA A 26 -8.30 15.72 8.65
CA ALA A 26 -8.59 14.97 7.45
C ALA A 26 -9.20 13.64 7.91
N THR A 27 -10.50 13.69 8.18
CA THR A 27 -11.30 12.51 8.45
C THR A 27 -11.30 11.71 7.17
N THR A 28 -10.42 10.72 7.08
CA THR A 28 -10.63 9.59 6.15
C THR A 28 -12.03 9.10 6.47
N ALA A 29 -12.95 9.29 5.52
CA ALA A 29 -14.32 8.78 5.66
C ALA A 29 -14.20 7.30 6.05
N PRO A 30 -14.98 6.81 7.03
CA PRO A 30 -14.95 5.40 7.39
C PRO A 30 -15.20 4.61 6.10
N GLU A 31 -14.28 3.68 5.76
CA GLU A 31 -14.51 2.78 4.63
C GLU A 31 -15.87 2.13 4.87
N ASP A 32 -16.75 2.26 3.87
CA ASP A 32 -18.08 1.68 3.90
C ASP A 32 -17.90 0.17 4.18
N SER A 33 -18.47 -0.32 5.29
CA SER A 33 -18.35 -1.71 5.73
C SER A 33 -18.79 -2.73 4.67
N ASN A 34 -19.34 -2.27 3.55
CA ASN A 34 -19.77 -3.04 2.40
C ASN A 34 -18.78 -3.01 1.22
N THR A 35 -17.56 -2.52 1.43
CA THR A 35 -16.57 -2.40 0.37
C THR A 35 -15.40 -3.36 0.61
N GLU A 36 -15.11 -4.23 -0.35
CA GLU A 36 -13.86 -4.95 -0.45
C GLU A 36 -12.85 -4.07 -1.17
N THR A 37 -11.65 -3.93 -0.60
CA THR A 37 -10.58 -3.12 -1.18
C THR A 37 -9.35 -3.99 -1.43
N ILE A 38 -8.91 -4.07 -2.69
CA ILE A 38 -7.68 -4.76 -3.08
C ILE A 38 -6.66 -3.69 -3.47
N VAL A 39 -5.51 -3.72 -2.82
CA VAL A 39 -4.35 -2.85 -3.07
C VAL A 39 -3.24 -3.71 -3.62
N ALA A 40 -2.90 -3.51 -4.88
CA ALA A 40 -1.91 -4.30 -5.59
C ALA A 40 -0.68 -3.45 -5.91
N ILE A 41 0.49 -3.91 -5.46
CA ILE A 41 1.79 -3.29 -5.67
C ILE A 41 2.71 -4.24 -6.44
N ARG A 42 3.65 -3.65 -7.16
CA ARG A 42 4.74 -4.39 -7.77
C ARG A 42 5.81 -4.72 -6.73
N HIS A 43 6.56 -5.81 -6.95
CA HIS A 43 7.79 -6.04 -6.20
C HIS A 43 8.81 -4.90 -6.36
N GLY A 44 9.66 -4.67 -5.37
CA GLY A 44 10.73 -3.66 -5.42
C GLY A 44 11.76 -3.93 -6.51
N GLU A 45 12.70 -2.99 -6.68
CA GLU A 45 13.74 -3.02 -7.71
C GLU A 45 14.58 -4.30 -7.60
N LYS A 46 14.98 -4.82 -8.77
CA LYS A 46 15.74 -6.06 -8.92
C LYS A 46 17.15 -5.80 -9.48
N PRO A 47 18.14 -6.68 -9.24
CA PRO A 47 19.41 -6.63 -9.96
C PRO A 47 19.20 -6.91 -11.45
N ALA A 48 20.14 -6.41 -12.29
CA ALA A 48 20.07 -6.58 -13.74
C ALA A 48 20.10 -8.06 -14.14
N GLU A 49 20.82 -8.89 -13.39
CA GLU A 49 20.96 -10.32 -13.59
C GLU A 49 19.70 -11.13 -13.24
N GLY A 50 18.71 -10.49 -12.65
CA GLY A 50 17.42 -11.11 -12.36
C GLY A 50 17.33 -12.01 -11.13
N LEU A 51 18.39 -12.52 -10.59
CA LEU A 51 18.64 -13.40 -9.40
C LEU A 51 17.44 -13.80 -8.49
N GLY A 52 16.20 -13.63 -8.93
CA GLY A 52 15.00 -13.96 -8.14
C GLY A 52 14.72 -13.04 -6.95
N ASN A 53 15.67 -12.22 -6.53
CA ASN A 53 15.61 -11.37 -5.33
C ASN A 53 15.57 -9.86 -5.66
N LEU A 54 15.42 -9.03 -4.63
CA LEU A 54 15.55 -7.57 -4.72
C LEU A 54 17.02 -7.15 -4.79
N ASN A 55 17.27 -5.99 -5.39
CA ASN A 55 18.52 -5.27 -5.14
C ASN A 55 18.39 -4.40 -3.87
N CYS A 56 19.45 -3.68 -3.52
CA CYS A 56 19.48 -2.87 -2.31
C CYS A 56 18.42 -1.75 -2.31
N LYS A 57 18.17 -1.11 -3.46
CA LYS A 57 17.11 -0.10 -3.58
C LYS A 57 15.72 -0.73 -3.32
N GLY A 58 15.47 -1.89 -3.90
CA GLY A 58 14.22 -2.63 -3.68
C GLY A 58 14.02 -3.06 -2.23
N LEU A 59 15.09 -3.44 -1.53
CA LEU A 59 15.03 -3.73 -0.10
C LEU A 59 14.66 -2.49 0.72
N ASN A 60 15.29 -1.34 0.42
CA ASN A 60 14.96 -0.09 1.11
C ASN A 60 13.50 0.34 0.83
N ARG A 61 13.00 0.14 -0.41
CA ARG A 61 11.59 0.31 -0.73
C ARG A 61 10.70 -0.58 0.15
N ALA A 62 11.00 -1.88 0.21
CA ALA A 62 10.26 -2.83 1.02
C ALA A 62 10.19 -2.42 2.50
N LEU A 63 11.27 -1.88 3.05
CA LEU A 63 11.32 -1.38 4.43
C LEU A 63 10.51 -0.10 4.65
N ALA A 64 10.34 0.74 3.63
CA ALA A 64 9.55 1.97 3.70
C ALA A 64 8.04 1.74 3.44
N LEU A 65 7.68 0.70 2.69
CA LEU A 65 6.30 0.39 2.31
C LEU A 65 5.29 0.29 3.46
N PRO A 66 5.62 -0.28 4.64
CA PRO A 66 4.65 -0.38 5.73
C PRO A 66 4.06 0.98 6.13
N GLU A 67 4.89 2.03 6.19
CA GLU A 67 4.41 3.37 6.53
C GLU A 67 3.47 3.91 5.47
N VAL A 68 3.81 3.75 4.19
CA VAL A 68 3.00 4.20 3.06
C VAL A 68 1.66 3.49 3.01
N LEU A 69 1.68 2.15 3.01
CA LEU A 69 0.47 1.35 2.82
C LEU A 69 -0.49 1.50 4.01
N LEU A 70 0.03 1.48 5.24
CA LEU A 70 -0.80 1.57 6.44
C LEU A 70 -1.36 2.98 6.64
N SER A 71 -0.64 4.04 6.26
CA SER A 71 -1.17 5.41 6.35
C SER A 71 -2.24 5.69 5.29
N LYS A 72 -2.11 5.11 4.08
CA LYS A 72 -3.06 5.31 2.98
C LYS A 72 -4.33 4.46 3.10
N TYR A 73 -4.19 3.21 3.53
CA TYR A 73 -5.26 2.21 3.43
C TYR A 73 -5.64 1.57 4.76
N GLY A 74 -4.82 1.71 5.80
CA GLY A 74 -5.04 1.02 7.07
C GLY A 74 -4.44 -0.40 7.11
N LYS A 75 -4.73 -1.13 8.20
CA LYS A 75 -4.26 -2.51 8.41
C LYS A 75 -5.06 -3.48 7.54
N PRO A 76 -4.43 -4.28 6.65
CA PRO A 76 -5.13 -5.26 5.85
C PRO A 76 -5.64 -6.44 6.68
N SER A 77 -6.63 -7.16 6.14
CA SER A 77 -7.09 -8.45 6.67
C SER A 77 -6.31 -9.61 6.04
N PHE A 78 -5.88 -9.46 4.80
CA PHE A 78 -5.16 -10.49 4.05
C PHE A 78 -3.99 -9.89 3.27
N ILE A 79 -2.93 -10.69 3.13
CA ILE A 79 -1.75 -10.33 2.33
C ILE A 79 -1.39 -11.52 1.44
N PHE A 80 -1.18 -11.25 0.14
CA PHE A 80 -0.79 -12.25 -0.85
C PHE A 80 0.54 -11.91 -1.51
N ALA A 81 1.33 -12.93 -1.77
CA ALA A 81 2.51 -12.91 -2.62
C ALA A 81 2.63 -14.25 -3.35
N PRO A 82 3.35 -14.32 -4.49
CA PRO A 82 3.53 -15.58 -5.19
C PRO A 82 4.27 -16.63 -4.39
N ASN A 83 3.99 -17.91 -4.70
CA ASN A 83 4.74 -19.04 -4.19
C ASN A 83 6.24 -18.89 -4.49
N PRO A 84 7.10 -18.82 -3.47
CA PRO A 84 8.53 -18.63 -3.66
C PRO A 84 9.25 -19.88 -4.25
N GLU A 85 8.59 -21.02 -4.33
CA GLU A 85 9.15 -22.23 -4.96
C GLU A 85 9.16 -22.13 -6.49
N GLU A 86 8.32 -21.27 -7.07
CA GLU A 86 8.29 -21.07 -8.51
C GLU A 86 9.60 -20.41 -8.98
N ARG A 87 10.05 -20.83 -10.17
CA ARG A 87 11.30 -20.34 -10.75
C ARG A 87 11.04 -19.13 -11.64
N VAL A 88 11.94 -18.17 -11.59
CA VAL A 88 11.92 -17.02 -12.50
C VAL A 88 12.10 -17.52 -13.94
N ASP A 89 11.09 -17.31 -14.77
CA ASP A 89 11.08 -17.71 -16.18
C ASP A 89 11.55 -19.17 -16.45
N GLY A 90 11.27 -20.08 -15.50
CA GLY A 90 11.73 -21.47 -15.55
C GLY A 90 13.23 -21.66 -15.33
N GLY A 91 13.96 -20.62 -14.90
CA GLY A 91 15.41 -20.62 -14.68
C GLY A 91 15.86 -21.17 -13.33
N ASP A 92 17.05 -20.77 -12.89
CA ASP A 92 17.72 -21.36 -11.73
C ASP A 92 17.29 -20.77 -10.39
N TYR A 93 16.63 -19.60 -10.37
CA TYR A 93 16.35 -18.85 -9.16
C TYR A 93 14.88 -18.86 -8.78
N ASN A 94 14.61 -19.07 -7.50
CA ASN A 94 13.28 -18.93 -6.92
C ASN A 94 12.76 -17.50 -7.02
N TYR A 95 11.47 -17.33 -7.29
CA TYR A 95 10.85 -16.01 -7.45
C TYR A 95 10.42 -15.42 -6.11
N ILE A 96 11.37 -14.87 -5.34
CA ILE A 96 11.10 -14.38 -3.98
C ILE A 96 10.88 -12.87 -3.89
N ARG A 97 11.09 -12.10 -4.98
CA ARG A 97 10.99 -10.63 -4.97
C ARG A 97 9.71 -10.08 -4.35
N PRO A 98 8.50 -10.51 -4.78
CA PRO A 98 7.27 -9.98 -4.20
C PRO A 98 7.11 -10.33 -2.72
N LEU A 99 7.47 -11.55 -2.33
CA LEU A 99 7.45 -11.99 -0.94
C LEU A 99 8.33 -11.10 -0.06
N VAL A 100 9.59 -10.85 -0.48
CA VAL A 100 10.53 -9.98 0.25
C VAL A 100 10.03 -8.53 0.28
N THR A 101 9.34 -8.07 -0.77
CA THR A 101 8.78 -6.72 -0.83
C THR A 101 7.70 -6.50 0.22
N ILE A 102 6.77 -7.44 0.38
CA ILE A 102 5.62 -7.26 1.28
C ILE A 102 5.87 -7.76 2.70
N ALA A 103 6.89 -8.57 2.93
CA ALA A 103 7.19 -9.17 4.23
C ALA A 103 7.33 -8.13 5.36
N PRO A 104 8.00 -6.97 5.21
CA PRO A 104 8.05 -5.96 6.26
C PRO A 104 6.65 -5.44 6.66
N THR A 105 5.74 -5.30 5.69
CA THR A 105 4.35 -4.90 5.96
C THR A 105 3.59 -5.98 6.72
N ALA A 106 3.73 -7.24 6.30
CA ALA A 106 3.11 -8.38 6.98
C ALA A 106 3.60 -8.53 8.43
N ILE A 107 4.92 -8.38 8.65
CA ILE A 107 5.54 -8.42 9.99
C ILE A 107 4.98 -7.29 10.86
N ARG A 108 4.91 -6.06 10.33
CA ARG A 108 4.36 -4.91 11.08
C ARG A 108 2.89 -5.08 11.42
N CYS A 109 2.13 -5.78 10.58
CA CYS A 109 0.72 -6.09 10.80
C CYS A 109 0.49 -7.34 11.65
N GLU A 110 1.52 -8.15 11.92
CA GLU A 110 1.42 -9.46 12.56
C GLU A 110 0.46 -10.39 11.80
N LEU A 111 0.58 -10.40 10.46
CA LEU A 111 -0.26 -11.20 9.57
C LEU A 111 0.58 -12.22 8.78
N PRO A 112 0.01 -13.41 8.51
CA PRO A 112 0.60 -14.34 7.56
C PRO A 112 0.55 -13.77 6.14
N ILE A 113 1.45 -14.25 5.28
CA ILE A 113 1.36 -14.01 3.84
C ILE A 113 0.87 -15.29 3.19
N ASN A 114 -0.23 -15.22 2.43
CA ASN A 114 -0.69 -16.34 1.61
C ASN A 114 0.19 -16.44 0.37
N THR A 115 0.80 -17.61 0.18
CA THR A 115 1.71 -17.93 -0.95
C THR A 115 1.25 -19.18 -1.70
N GLU A 116 -0.05 -19.43 -1.77
CA GLU A 116 -0.59 -20.63 -2.42
C GLU A 116 -0.47 -20.61 -3.94
N PHE A 117 -0.43 -19.40 -4.55
CA PHE A 117 -0.44 -19.23 -6.00
C PHE A 117 0.95 -18.93 -6.53
N GLY A 118 1.37 -19.60 -7.60
CA GLY A 118 2.56 -19.23 -8.35
C GLY A 118 2.43 -17.87 -9.04
N TYR A 119 3.55 -17.25 -9.42
CA TYR A 119 3.47 -15.89 -9.98
C TYR A 119 2.72 -15.83 -11.33
N THR A 120 2.71 -16.93 -12.09
CA THR A 120 1.96 -17.06 -13.34
C THR A 120 0.49 -17.43 -13.11
N GLN A 121 0.09 -17.79 -11.89
CA GLN A 121 -1.28 -18.18 -11.53
C GLN A 121 -2.13 -16.99 -11.04
N ILE A 122 -1.92 -15.82 -11.59
CA ILE A 122 -2.63 -14.60 -11.19
C ILE A 122 -4.15 -14.69 -11.47
N ASP A 123 -4.55 -15.46 -12.50
CA ASP A 123 -5.95 -15.71 -12.83
C ASP A 123 -6.65 -16.54 -11.73
N ASP A 124 -5.95 -17.51 -11.15
CA ASP A 124 -6.47 -18.31 -10.04
C ASP A 124 -6.63 -17.45 -8.78
N LEU A 125 -5.68 -16.55 -8.50
CA LEU A 125 -5.81 -15.55 -7.42
C LEU A 125 -7.03 -14.64 -7.66
N ALA A 126 -7.27 -14.18 -8.88
CA ALA A 126 -8.43 -13.36 -9.21
C ALA A 126 -9.76 -14.11 -9.00
N ILE A 127 -9.78 -15.43 -9.19
CA ILE A 127 -10.93 -16.28 -8.88
C ILE A 127 -11.08 -16.43 -7.37
N GLU A 128 -10.01 -16.69 -6.65
CA GLU A 128 -9.98 -16.82 -5.19
C GLU A 128 -10.58 -15.62 -4.50
N LEU A 129 -10.13 -14.42 -4.85
CA LEU A 129 -10.57 -13.17 -4.24
C LEU A 129 -12.05 -12.83 -4.45
N ARG A 130 -12.77 -13.57 -5.29
CA ARG A 130 -14.23 -13.42 -5.44
C ARG A 130 -15.04 -14.22 -4.42
N LYS A 131 -14.40 -15.05 -3.59
CA LYS A 131 -15.07 -15.84 -2.56
C LYS A 131 -15.63 -14.94 -1.46
N ALA A 132 -16.58 -15.50 -0.71
CA ALA A 132 -17.26 -14.77 0.36
C ALA A 132 -16.32 -14.33 1.50
N ASP A 133 -15.24 -15.06 1.72
CA ASP A 133 -14.28 -14.84 2.80
C ASP A 133 -13.53 -13.50 2.67
N TYR A 134 -13.45 -12.96 1.45
CA TYR A 134 -12.76 -11.70 1.15
C TYR A 134 -13.72 -10.49 1.05
N GLN A 135 -15.02 -10.73 1.12
CA GLN A 135 -16.00 -9.66 1.12
C GLN A 135 -15.76 -8.73 2.31
N HIS A 136 -15.76 -7.41 2.05
CA HIS A 136 -15.52 -6.37 3.07
C HIS A 136 -14.07 -6.31 3.61
N ALA A 137 -13.14 -7.08 3.02
CA ALA A 137 -11.75 -7.11 3.44
C ALA A 137 -10.92 -6.01 2.77
N LEU A 138 -9.89 -5.53 3.47
CA LEU A 138 -8.75 -4.87 2.87
C LEU A 138 -7.68 -5.92 2.60
N ILE A 139 -7.24 -6.02 1.35
CA ILE A 139 -6.33 -7.04 0.86
C ILE A 139 -5.13 -6.36 0.21
N PHE A 140 -3.92 -6.76 0.62
CA PHE A 140 -2.69 -6.31 -0.04
C PHE A 140 -2.12 -7.45 -0.89
N ILE A 141 -1.70 -7.11 -2.12
CA ILE A 141 -1.09 -8.03 -3.07
C ILE A 141 0.24 -7.44 -3.52
N ALA A 142 1.34 -8.18 -3.36
CA ALA A 142 2.62 -7.86 -3.99
C ALA A 142 2.92 -8.89 -5.08
N TRP A 143 3.12 -8.42 -6.33
CA TRP A 143 3.24 -9.33 -7.48
C TRP A 143 4.21 -8.83 -8.54
N GLU A 144 4.23 -9.50 -9.68
CA GLU A 144 4.93 -9.11 -10.90
C GLU A 144 4.06 -8.15 -11.72
N HIS A 145 4.64 -7.11 -12.33
CA HIS A 145 3.89 -6.02 -12.95
C HIS A 145 3.06 -6.44 -14.18
N SER A 146 3.57 -7.36 -15.03
CA SER A 146 2.81 -7.81 -16.20
C SER A 146 1.66 -8.72 -15.79
N GLU A 147 1.82 -9.51 -14.73
CA GLU A 147 0.75 -10.30 -14.16
C GLU A 147 -0.29 -9.40 -13.47
N LEU A 148 0.13 -8.32 -12.79
CA LEU A 148 -0.80 -7.32 -12.24
C LEU A 148 -1.58 -6.59 -13.33
N ASP A 149 -0.97 -6.35 -14.49
CA ASP A 149 -1.65 -5.78 -15.65
C ASP A 149 -2.78 -6.71 -16.17
N LYS A 150 -2.49 -8.03 -16.24
CA LYS A 150 -3.50 -9.05 -16.57
C LYS A 150 -4.61 -9.10 -15.52
N PHE A 151 -4.23 -9.16 -14.24
CA PHE A 151 -5.16 -9.16 -13.12
C PHE A 151 -6.12 -7.96 -13.17
N ALA A 152 -5.58 -6.76 -13.38
CA ALA A 152 -6.39 -5.54 -13.42
C ALA A 152 -7.41 -5.58 -14.57
N LYS A 153 -6.98 -6.00 -15.76
CA LYS A 153 -7.86 -6.14 -16.93
C LYS A 153 -8.96 -7.18 -16.69
N GLN A 154 -8.60 -8.32 -16.09
CA GLN A 154 -9.55 -9.39 -15.77
C GLN A 154 -10.55 -8.93 -14.70
N MET A 155 -10.08 -8.26 -13.65
CA MET A 155 -10.96 -7.72 -12.60
C MET A 155 -11.95 -6.71 -13.19
N VAL A 156 -11.48 -5.72 -13.94
CA VAL A 156 -12.34 -4.73 -14.58
C VAL A 156 -13.38 -5.39 -15.49
N ALA A 157 -12.97 -6.33 -16.33
CA ALA A 157 -13.88 -7.06 -17.22
C ALA A 157 -14.92 -7.89 -16.47
N SER A 158 -14.52 -8.56 -15.38
CA SER A 158 -15.41 -9.42 -14.57
C SER A 158 -16.56 -8.66 -13.91
N TYR A 159 -16.40 -7.36 -13.71
CA TYR A 159 -17.44 -6.48 -13.18
C TYR A 159 -18.09 -5.59 -14.26
N GLY A 160 -17.95 -5.95 -15.54
CA GLY A 160 -18.59 -5.27 -16.68
C GLY A 160 -17.94 -3.95 -17.10
N GLY A 161 -16.74 -3.63 -16.60
CA GLY A 161 -15.95 -2.49 -17.03
C GLY A 161 -15.22 -2.75 -18.35
N ASN A 162 -14.61 -1.70 -18.91
CA ASN A 162 -13.79 -1.81 -20.12
C ASN A 162 -12.31 -2.03 -19.76
N PRO A 163 -11.74 -3.23 -20.00
CA PRO A 163 -10.34 -3.54 -19.66
C PRO A 163 -9.32 -2.71 -20.46
N SER A 164 -9.71 -2.11 -21.60
CA SER A 164 -8.83 -1.25 -22.39
C SER A 164 -8.53 0.10 -21.68
N LEU A 165 -9.28 0.45 -20.63
CA LEU A 165 -9.03 1.64 -19.81
C LEU A 165 -8.00 1.39 -18.70
N VAL A 166 -7.60 0.15 -18.46
CA VAL A 166 -6.49 -0.16 -17.58
C VAL A 166 -5.19 0.23 -18.27
N PRO A 167 -4.40 1.17 -17.74
CA PRO A 167 -3.16 1.58 -18.36
C PRO A 167 -2.13 0.45 -18.31
N PHE A 168 -1.22 0.45 -19.26
CA PHE A 168 -0.08 -0.46 -19.27
C PHE A 168 0.86 -0.15 -18.10
N TRP A 169 1.23 -1.17 -17.34
CA TRP A 169 2.22 -1.02 -16.25
C TRP A 169 3.64 -1.16 -16.79
N SER A 170 4.37 -0.06 -16.84
CA SER A 170 5.74 -0.03 -17.35
C SER A 170 6.70 -0.87 -16.49
N GLU A 171 7.61 -1.60 -17.14
CA GLU A 171 8.68 -2.34 -16.45
C GLU A 171 9.63 -1.45 -15.62
N LYS A 172 9.66 -0.14 -15.88
CA LYS A 172 10.46 0.85 -15.14
C LYS A 172 9.73 1.46 -13.95
N ASP A 173 8.44 1.19 -13.84
CA ASP A 173 7.59 1.76 -12.80
C ASP A 173 7.51 0.80 -11.61
N TYR A 174 8.01 1.28 -10.48
CA TYR A 174 7.96 0.62 -9.17
C TYR A 174 7.13 1.41 -8.16
N ASP A 175 6.47 2.49 -8.59
CA ASP A 175 5.77 3.43 -7.71
C ASP A 175 4.25 3.32 -7.77
N THR A 176 3.73 2.76 -8.85
CA THR A 176 2.29 2.60 -9.08
C THR A 176 1.67 1.61 -8.09
N ILE A 177 0.48 1.95 -7.61
CA ILE A 177 -0.41 1.10 -6.84
C ILE A 177 -1.73 0.98 -7.61
N PHE A 178 -2.18 -0.22 -7.90
CA PHE A 178 -3.53 -0.46 -8.39
C PHE A 178 -4.49 -0.68 -7.24
N VAL A 179 -5.60 0.04 -7.24
CA VAL A 179 -6.62 -0.03 -6.19
C VAL A 179 -7.96 -0.42 -6.78
N PHE A 180 -8.54 -1.51 -6.28
CA PHE A 180 -9.85 -2.01 -6.69
C PHE A 180 -10.78 -1.90 -5.48
N ARG A 181 -11.89 -1.19 -5.63
CA ARG A 181 -12.95 -1.11 -4.62
C ARG A 181 -14.19 -1.76 -5.17
N ILE A 182 -14.59 -2.87 -4.54
CA ILE A 182 -15.73 -3.68 -4.95
C ILE A 182 -16.84 -3.45 -3.94
N ARG A 183 -17.96 -2.91 -4.41
CA ARG A 183 -19.18 -2.71 -3.60
C ARG A 183 -20.23 -3.71 -4.00
N ARG A 184 -20.88 -4.27 -2.99
CA ARG A 184 -22.00 -5.22 -3.14
C ARG A 184 -23.25 -4.60 -2.54
N ILE A 185 -24.16 -4.13 -3.40
CA ILE A 185 -25.41 -3.46 -3.00
C ILE A 185 -26.56 -4.16 -3.70
N ASP A 186 -27.55 -4.64 -2.96
CA ASP A 186 -28.79 -5.26 -3.45
C ASP A 186 -28.55 -6.35 -4.52
N GLY A 187 -27.56 -7.21 -4.29
CA GLY A 187 -27.20 -8.29 -5.20
C GLY A 187 -26.45 -7.84 -6.46
N ARG A 188 -26.10 -6.56 -6.57
CA ARG A 188 -25.26 -6.04 -7.66
C ARG A 188 -23.85 -5.78 -7.15
N ASN A 189 -22.87 -6.25 -7.90
CA ASN A 189 -21.47 -5.99 -7.64
C ASN A 189 -20.98 -4.91 -8.59
N THR A 190 -20.34 -3.88 -8.07
CA THR A 190 -19.70 -2.83 -8.85
C THR A 190 -18.24 -2.74 -8.45
N LEU A 191 -17.36 -2.46 -9.43
CA LEU A 191 -15.94 -2.25 -9.21
C LEU A 191 -15.55 -0.84 -9.64
N ALA A 192 -14.89 -0.12 -8.73
CA ALA A 192 -14.14 1.11 -9.04
C ALA A 192 -12.65 0.76 -9.06
N PHE A 193 -12.01 0.99 -10.21
CA PHE A 193 -10.56 0.86 -10.38
C PHE A 193 -9.93 2.25 -10.34
N SER A 194 -8.84 2.40 -9.60
CA SER A 194 -8.06 3.64 -9.56
C SER A 194 -6.57 3.34 -9.42
N ILE A 195 -5.76 4.33 -9.73
CA ILE A 195 -4.30 4.30 -9.59
C ILE A 195 -3.93 5.26 -8.47
N ASP A 196 -3.02 4.80 -7.62
CA ASP A 196 -2.34 5.58 -6.59
C ASP A 196 -0.82 5.35 -6.73
N HIS A 197 -0.02 5.98 -5.90
CA HIS A 197 1.44 5.92 -5.94
C HIS A 197 2.01 5.69 -4.54
N GLU A 198 3.13 4.95 -4.47
CA GLU A 198 3.88 4.79 -3.24
C GLU A 198 4.55 6.10 -2.80
N GLY A 199 4.96 6.94 -3.76
CA GLY A 199 5.72 8.17 -3.52
C GLY A 199 7.17 7.90 -3.07
N LEU A 200 7.70 6.73 -3.38
CA LEU A 200 9.02 6.28 -2.89
C LEU A 200 10.13 6.36 -3.93
N SER A 201 9.81 6.56 -5.21
CA SER A 201 10.79 6.44 -6.30
C SER A 201 11.98 7.39 -6.18
N ASP A 202 11.75 8.61 -5.70
CA ASP A 202 12.78 9.65 -5.59
C ASP A 202 13.46 9.73 -4.21
N VAL A 203 12.90 9.04 -3.21
CA VAL A 203 13.38 9.14 -1.81
C VAL A 203 14.15 7.91 -1.34
N ILE A 204 14.12 6.82 -2.11
CA ILE A 204 14.81 5.57 -1.74
C ILE A 204 16.31 5.66 -2.07
N ASP A 205 17.15 5.52 -1.05
CA ASP A 205 18.60 5.42 -1.22
C ASP A 205 18.96 4.12 -1.99
N PRO A 206 19.71 4.22 -3.11
CA PRO A 206 20.13 3.04 -3.89
C PRO A 206 21.19 2.19 -3.21
N CYS A 207 21.44 2.33 -1.92
CA CYS A 207 22.57 1.71 -1.20
C CYS A 207 23.93 1.96 -1.86
N ARG A 208 24.75 2.69 -1.19
CA ARG A 208 26.12 2.97 -1.64
C ARG A 208 26.91 1.67 -1.76
N ASP A 209 27.54 1.47 -2.91
CA ASP A 209 28.53 0.42 -3.08
C ASP A 209 29.60 0.54 -1.98
N LYS A 210 29.96 -0.57 -1.34
CA LYS A 210 31.00 -0.59 -0.30
C LYS A 210 32.36 -0.06 -0.81
N ASN A 211 32.54 0.02 -2.12
CA ASN A 211 33.74 0.55 -2.79
C ASN A 211 33.81 2.08 -2.81
N ASP A 212 32.72 2.81 -2.52
CA ASP A 212 32.72 4.29 -2.52
C ASP A 212 33.33 4.90 -1.24
N ARG A 213 33.66 4.09 -0.23
CA ARG A 213 34.33 4.56 0.99
C ARG A 213 35.81 4.92 0.78
N THR A 214 36.42 4.57 -0.35
CA THR A 214 37.84 4.82 -0.62
C THR A 214 38.13 6.21 -1.15
N GLN A 215 37.17 6.99 -1.60
CA GLN A 215 37.41 8.33 -2.15
C GLN A 215 37.26 9.48 -1.14
N GLN A 216 36.68 9.26 0.04
CA GLN A 216 36.52 10.34 1.03
C GLN A 216 37.69 10.51 2.00
N VAL A 217 38.68 9.63 2.00
CA VAL A 217 39.86 9.73 2.91
C VAL A 217 41.07 10.41 2.26
N SER A 218 41.08 10.63 0.94
CA SER A 218 42.21 11.22 0.24
C SER A 218 42.16 12.75 0.07
N GLY A 219 41.14 13.43 0.58
CA GLY A 219 40.94 14.89 0.45
C GLY A 219 41.27 15.71 1.70
N ALA A 220 41.82 15.12 2.76
CA ALA A 220 42.25 15.83 3.98
C ALA A 220 43.76 15.63 4.19
N ARG A 221 44.55 16.38 3.44
CA ARG A 221 45.95 16.74 3.78
C ARG A 221 46.25 18.14 3.28
#